data_2f12be5057a9cc17fbfe79c9a6b8ad5b
#
_entry.id   2f12be5057a9cc17fbfe79c9a6b8ad5b
#
_cell.length_a   1.000
_cell.length_b   1.000
_cell.length_c   1.000
_cell.angle_alpha   90.00
_cell.angle_beta   90.00
_cell.angle_gamma   90.00
#
_symmetry.space_group_name_H-M   'P 1'
#
loop_
_entity.id
_entity.type
_entity.pdbx_description
1 polymer ?
#
loop_
_entity_poly.entity_id
_entity_poly.type
_entity_poly.pdbx_seq_one_letter_code
_entity_poly.pdbx_strand_id
1 'polypeptide(L)'
;MTASSGTSVTPSVTWPPSLWAATAPPGPALPVLEGDETSDVAIVGAGFTGLSTAIHLREMGVAATVIEAAEPGWGASGRNNGQVIPTLAGHDPSAMVRRHGEAGERFNALLRDSASDLFDLARRFGIAAEAEQAGWVQPVHSPGRFKLAERRVKEWSAIGAPVELLDRAAVSAMLGSDVWFGGFWNRTGGHINPLAFARGLADVALKLGAAIYARSPAVSISRANDRWTVKTAHGSVTARALILATNAYTGEFEQQLAPDIAREVIPVLSWQMATKPISNNIAKTIIPDRQAVSDTHRELYFARWDARNRLVTGGAAMWPGAGGVNLREPVAERLKRLWPQIGDVEFDYVWSGYVGMTPDSLLHPEVPGFPRIHQLGPNGFAWIGCNGRAVALSISLGRELARTTQGAAIETLGLPLSEPRPQPFQSIVRKVAPFALPLYRRLDAKEI
;
A
#
# COMPACT_ATOMS: atom_id res chain seq x y z
N MET A 1 7.96 -50.77 12.76
CA MET A 1 7.44 -49.60 12.06
C MET A 1 7.63 -48.42 13.01
N THR A 2 8.73 -47.70 12.89
CA THR A 2 9.06 -46.56 13.73
C THR A 2 8.46 -45.31 13.08
N ALA A 3 7.52 -44.69 13.76
CA ALA A 3 6.95 -43.41 13.35
C ALA A 3 8.05 -42.33 13.50
N SER A 4 8.46 -41.78 12.37
CA SER A 4 9.33 -40.60 12.33
C SER A 4 8.52 -39.41 12.85
N SER A 5 8.85 -38.91 14.03
CA SER A 5 8.37 -37.62 14.55
C SER A 5 9.01 -36.49 13.75
N GLY A 6 8.38 -36.09 12.66
CA GLY A 6 8.75 -34.88 11.94
C GLY A 6 8.50 -33.68 12.84
N THR A 7 9.55 -33.11 13.42
CA THR A 7 9.52 -31.79 14.03
C THR A 7 9.18 -30.77 12.95
N SER A 8 7.93 -30.28 12.94
CA SER A 8 7.52 -29.20 12.06
C SER A 8 8.25 -27.93 12.51
N VAL A 9 9.29 -27.58 11.78
CA VAL A 9 9.99 -26.30 11.98
C VAL A 9 9.07 -25.21 11.45
N THR A 10 8.45 -24.46 12.34
CA THR A 10 7.76 -23.22 11.96
C THR A 10 8.75 -22.33 11.22
N PRO A 11 8.47 -21.88 10.00
CA PRO A 11 9.42 -21.05 9.25
C PRO A 11 9.80 -19.82 10.07
N SER A 12 11.08 -19.60 10.28
CA SER A 12 11.56 -18.38 10.92
C SER A 12 11.24 -17.20 10.01
N VAL A 13 10.46 -16.24 10.49
CA VAL A 13 10.11 -15.04 9.74
C VAL A 13 11.32 -14.12 9.68
N THR A 14 11.92 -13.99 8.52
CA THR A 14 13.03 -13.05 8.30
C THR A 14 12.48 -11.70 7.85
N TRP A 15 12.75 -10.66 8.62
CA TRP A 15 12.46 -9.28 8.23
C TRP A 15 13.53 -8.75 7.26
N PRO A 16 13.15 -7.97 6.24
CA PRO A 16 14.14 -7.26 5.44
C PRO A 16 14.91 -6.26 6.33
N PRO A 17 16.16 -5.92 5.99
CA PRO A 17 16.95 -4.92 6.72
C PRO A 17 16.41 -3.51 6.40
N SER A 18 15.17 -3.25 6.78
CA SER A 18 14.46 -2.00 6.51
C SER A 18 14.58 -1.02 7.68
N LEU A 19 14.47 0.27 7.37
CA LEU A 19 14.31 1.30 8.39
C LEU A 19 13.17 0.95 9.37
N TRP A 20 12.07 0.44 8.83
CA TRP A 20 10.88 0.14 9.63
C TRP A 20 11.06 -1.03 10.58
N ALA A 21 11.76 -2.09 10.15
CA ALA A 21 12.09 -3.20 11.03
C ALA A 21 13.03 -2.78 12.17
N ALA A 22 13.89 -1.78 11.92
CA ALA A 22 14.84 -1.25 12.91
C ALA A 22 14.22 -0.21 13.85
N THR A 23 13.11 0.45 13.49
CA THR A 23 12.59 1.62 14.24
C THR A 23 11.18 1.44 14.78
N ALA A 24 10.36 0.56 14.18
CA ALA A 24 9.01 0.31 14.67
C ALA A 24 9.03 -0.38 16.05
N PRO A 25 8.12 -0.01 16.95
CA PRO A 25 7.93 -0.74 18.20
C PRO A 25 7.68 -2.22 17.97
N PRO A 26 7.97 -3.11 18.93
CA PRO A 26 7.58 -4.52 18.85
C PRO A 26 6.07 -4.66 18.56
N GLY A 27 5.70 -5.63 17.74
CA GLY A 27 4.30 -6.00 17.56
C GLY A 27 3.75 -6.85 18.70
N PRO A 28 2.44 -7.11 18.73
CA PRO A 28 1.85 -8.00 19.73
C PRO A 28 2.40 -9.42 19.59
N ALA A 29 2.54 -10.10 20.75
CA ALA A 29 2.83 -11.52 20.76
C ALA A 29 1.58 -12.27 20.29
N LEU A 30 1.69 -13.03 19.19
CA LEU A 30 0.57 -13.71 18.56
C LEU A 30 0.78 -15.22 18.57
N PRO A 31 -0.27 -16.03 18.82
CA PRO A 31 -0.20 -17.47 18.73
C PRO A 31 -0.10 -17.93 17.26
N VAL A 32 0.35 -19.17 17.08
CA VAL A 32 0.12 -19.96 15.87
C VAL A 32 -1.30 -20.53 15.94
N LEU A 33 -1.94 -20.70 14.79
CA LEU A 33 -3.23 -21.38 14.73
C LEU A 33 -3.03 -22.88 14.96
N GLU A 34 -3.55 -23.38 16.08
CA GLU A 34 -3.56 -24.80 16.42
C GLU A 34 -5.01 -25.28 16.63
N GLY A 35 -5.36 -26.41 15.98
CA GLY A 35 -6.72 -26.95 16.04
C GLY A 35 -7.72 -26.21 15.12
N ASP A 36 -8.99 -26.52 15.31
CA ASP A 36 -10.09 -26.04 14.46
C ASP A 36 -10.88 -24.95 15.17
N GLU A 37 -10.95 -23.80 14.54
CA GLU A 37 -11.60 -22.60 15.02
C GLU A 37 -12.84 -22.26 14.18
N THR A 38 -13.79 -21.54 14.79
CA THR A 38 -14.96 -21.01 14.10
C THR A 38 -15.06 -19.50 14.29
N SER A 39 -15.50 -18.80 13.24
CA SER A 39 -15.66 -17.36 13.24
C SER A 39 -16.85 -16.93 12.37
N ASP A 40 -17.25 -15.68 12.42
CA ASP A 40 -18.19 -15.14 11.44
C ASP A 40 -17.46 -14.83 10.13
N VAL A 41 -16.27 -14.23 10.21
CA VAL A 41 -15.45 -13.87 9.05
C VAL A 41 -14.02 -14.35 9.24
N ALA A 42 -13.51 -15.14 8.30
CA ALA A 42 -12.10 -15.49 8.18
C ALA A 42 -11.39 -14.48 7.26
N ILE A 43 -10.26 -13.93 7.70
CA ILE A 43 -9.46 -12.95 6.95
C ILE A 43 -8.07 -13.53 6.75
N VAL A 44 -7.61 -13.63 5.51
CA VAL A 44 -6.26 -14.09 5.17
C VAL A 44 -5.38 -12.88 4.85
N GLY A 45 -4.38 -12.66 5.70
CA GLY A 45 -3.42 -11.56 5.61
C GLY A 45 -3.64 -10.46 6.64
N ALA A 46 -2.63 -10.23 7.49
CA ALA A 46 -2.58 -9.16 8.50
C ALA A 46 -1.83 -7.91 7.99
N GLY A 47 -2.12 -7.50 6.76
CA GLY A 47 -1.76 -6.18 6.22
C GLY A 47 -2.77 -5.11 6.65
N PHE A 48 -2.58 -3.87 6.19
CA PHE A 48 -3.48 -2.75 6.53
C PHE A 48 -4.95 -3.08 6.26
N THR A 49 -5.27 -3.63 5.08
CA THR A 49 -6.65 -3.92 4.70
C THR A 49 -7.26 -5.01 5.56
N GLY A 50 -6.56 -6.13 5.77
CA GLY A 50 -7.08 -7.23 6.59
C GLY A 50 -7.31 -6.80 8.05
N LEU A 51 -6.36 -6.07 8.64
CA LEU A 51 -6.48 -5.56 10.00
C LEU A 51 -7.58 -4.50 10.12
N SER A 52 -7.68 -3.59 9.15
CA SER A 52 -8.78 -2.62 9.10
C SER A 52 -10.14 -3.31 8.97
N THR A 53 -10.23 -4.36 8.14
CA THR A 53 -11.46 -5.18 8.03
C THR A 53 -11.82 -5.79 9.39
N ALA A 54 -10.86 -6.38 10.08
CA ALA A 54 -11.08 -6.99 11.40
C ALA A 54 -11.57 -5.94 12.43
N ILE A 55 -10.96 -4.76 12.46
CA ILE A 55 -11.37 -3.65 13.34
C ILE A 55 -12.83 -3.27 13.08
N HIS A 56 -13.20 -2.99 11.82
CA HIS A 56 -14.56 -2.57 11.48
C HIS A 56 -15.60 -3.67 11.71
N LEU A 57 -15.27 -4.94 11.49
CA LEU A 57 -16.14 -6.07 11.85
C LEU A 57 -16.38 -6.13 13.37
N ARG A 58 -15.32 -5.97 14.15
CA ARG A 58 -15.45 -5.98 15.60
C ARG A 58 -16.27 -4.80 16.15
N GLU A 59 -16.16 -3.64 15.53
CA GLU A 59 -17.01 -2.48 15.82
C GLU A 59 -18.50 -2.73 15.50
N MET A 60 -18.78 -3.60 14.51
CA MET A 60 -20.14 -4.07 14.18
C MET A 60 -20.61 -5.25 15.05
N GLY A 61 -19.79 -5.72 16.03
CA GLY A 61 -20.11 -6.87 16.85
C GLY A 61 -19.91 -8.23 16.16
N VAL A 62 -19.28 -8.27 14.99
CA VAL A 62 -19.06 -9.47 14.18
C VAL A 62 -17.73 -10.12 14.56
N ALA A 63 -17.73 -11.45 14.78
CA ALA A 63 -16.50 -12.18 15.10
C ALA A 63 -15.58 -12.26 13.86
N ALA A 64 -14.32 -11.84 14.05
CA ALA A 64 -13.30 -11.82 13.00
C ALA A 64 -12.05 -12.57 13.43
N THR A 65 -11.57 -13.46 12.57
CA THR A 65 -10.33 -14.20 12.76
C THR A 65 -9.38 -13.91 11.60
N VAL A 66 -8.21 -13.38 11.92
CA VAL A 66 -7.13 -13.05 10.96
C VAL A 66 -6.08 -14.15 10.99
N ILE A 67 -5.72 -14.65 9.81
CA ILE A 67 -4.70 -15.69 9.60
C ILE A 67 -3.56 -15.06 8.82
N GLU A 68 -2.39 -14.96 9.42
CA GLU A 68 -1.19 -14.33 8.85
C GLU A 68 -0.08 -15.36 8.67
N ALA A 69 0.49 -15.41 7.49
CA ALA A 69 1.56 -16.34 7.17
C ALA A 69 2.86 -16.06 7.93
N ALA A 70 3.14 -14.80 8.18
CA ALA A 70 4.34 -14.33 8.88
C ALA A 70 3.95 -13.56 10.15
N GLU A 71 4.11 -12.25 10.12
CA GLU A 71 3.80 -11.32 11.22
C GLU A 71 2.98 -10.14 10.68
N PRO A 72 2.16 -9.45 11.49
CA PRO A 72 1.43 -8.28 11.04
C PRO A 72 2.33 -7.24 10.35
N GLY A 73 1.97 -6.88 9.12
CA GLY A 73 2.73 -5.93 8.31
C GLY A 73 3.96 -6.50 7.61
N TRP A 74 4.26 -7.79 7.68
CA TRP A 74 5.45 -8.37 7.04
C TRP A 74 5.48 -8.16 5.51
N GLY A 75 4.34 -8.17 4.86
CA GLY A 75 4.19 -7.91 3.43
C GLY A 75 4.36 -6.43 3.05
N ALA A 76 3.67 -6.00 2.00
CA ALA A 76 3.74 -4.62 1.47
C ALA A 76 3.42 -3.55 2.51
N SER A 77 2.53 -3.84 3.46
CA SER A 77 2.08 -2.88 4.47
C SER A 77 3.20 -2.38 5.37
N GLY A 78 4.19 -3.21 5.73
CA GLY A 78 5.34 -2.76 6.54
C GLY A 78 6.61 -2.50 5.73
N ARG A 79 6.54 -2.50 4.38
CA ARG A 79 7.71 -2.28 3.51
C ARG A 79 7.60 -1.05 2.63
N ASN A 80 6.43 -0.42 2.52
CA ASN A 80 6.22 0.78 1.70
C ASN A 80 6.93 2.00 2.29
N ASN A 81 6.90 3.13 1.56
CA ASN A 81 7.57 4.37 2.00
C ASN A 81 6.83 5.14 3.09
N GLY A 82 5.63 4.73 3.44
CA GLY A 82 4.82 5.36 4.47
C GLY A 82 4.05 6.60 4.03
N GLN A 83 4.06 6.99 2.78
CA GLN A 83 3.27 8.13 2.31
C GLN A 83 1.77 7.79 2.30
N VAL A 84 0.98 8.69 2.89
CA VAL A 84 -0.49 8.62 2.93
C VAL A 84 -1.02 9.56 1.86
N ILE A 85 -1.40 8.96 0.72
CA ILE A 85 -1.76 9.70 -0.50
C ILE A 85 -3.24 9.48 -0.82
N PRO A 86 -4.10 10.51 -0.76
CA PRO A 86 -5.53 10.39 -1.02
C PRO A 86 -5.87 10.49 -2.53
N THR A 87 -5.03 9.92 -3.38
CA THR A 87 -5.24 9.83 -4.83
C THR A 87 -4.65 8.54 -5.37
N LEU A 88 -5.07 8.11 -6.56
CA LEU A 88 -4.39 7.06 -7.31
C LEU A 88 -3.50 7.64 -8.40
N ALA A 89 -2.48 6.87 -8.79
CA ALA A 89 -1.61 7.27 -9.89
C ALA A 89 -2.39 7.34 -11.22
N GLY A 90 -2.27 8.47 -11.92
CA GLY A 90 -2.92 8.65 -13.22
C GLY A 90 -4.44 8.84 -13.19
N HIS A 91 -5.07 8.96 -12.01
CA HIS A 91 -6.51 9.11 -11.88
C HIS A 91 -6.92 10.56 -11.63
N ASP A 92 -7.78 11.02 -12.50
CA ASP A 92 -8.55 12.24 -12.29
C ASP A 92 -10.02 11.85 -12.03
N PRO A 93 -10.73 12.49 -11.10
CA PRO A 93 -12.10 12.11 -10.72
C PRO A 93 -13.06 11.96 -11.90
N SER A 94 -12.99 12.84 -12.89
CA SER A 94 -13.85 12.76 -14.08
C SER A 94 -13.60 11.50 -14.92
N ALA A 95 -12.37 11.00 -14.98
CA ALA A 95 -12.06 9.75 -15.71
C ALA A 95 -12.70 8.53 -15.02
N MET A 96 -12.75 8.55 -13.69
CA MET A 96 -13.43 7.50 -12.91
C MET A 96 -14.93 7.47 -13.18
N VAL A 97 -15.57 8.65 -13.15
CA VAL A 97 -17.01 8.77 -13.43
C VAL A 97 -17.34 8.36 -14.87
N ARG A 98 -16.54 8.81 -15.85
CA ARG A 98 -16.75 8.39 -17.25
C ARG A 98 -16.69 6.88 -17.44
N ARG A 99 -15.81 6.19 -16.69
CA ARG A 99 -15.60 4.75 -16.86
C ARG A 99 -16.57 3.90 -16.06
N HIS A 100 -16.96 4.36 -14.88
CA HIS A 100 -17.69 3.55 -13.89
C HIS A 100 -19.00 4.16 -13.42
N GLY A 101 -19.43 5.33 -13.98
CA GLY A 101 -20.66 6.01 -13.59
C GLY A 101 -20.72 6.33 -12.09
N GLU A 102 -21.84 6.07 -11.46
CA GLU A 102 -22.06 6.29 -10.03
C GLU A 102 -21.07 5.52 -9.13
N ALA A 103 -20.63 4.32 -9.52
CA ALA A 103 -19.61 3.60 -8.78
C ALA A 103 -18.29 4.37 -8.79
N GLY A 104 -17.97 5.08 -9.88
CA GLY A 104 -16.81 5.98 -9.96
C GLY A 104 -16.95 7.18 -9.02
N GLU A 105 -18.14 7.75 -8.88
CA GLU A 105 -18.40 8.83 -7.92
C GLU A 105 -18.20 8.37 -6.48
N ARG A 106 -18.77 7.22 -6.10
CA ARG A 106 -18.60 6.62 -4.78
C ARG A 106 -17.12 6.32 -4.47
N PHE A 107 -16.40 5.79 -5.47
CA PHE A 107 -14.97 5.53 -5.32
C PHE A 107 -14.18 6.82 -5.15
N ASN A 108 -14.48 7.87 -5.90
CA ASN A 108 -13.83 9.18 -5.74
C ASN A 108 -14.06 9.75 -4.33
N ALA A 109 -15.27 9.62 -3.78
CA ALA A 109 -15.55 10.01 -2.41
C ALA A 109 -14.74 9.20 -1.38
N LEU A 110 -14.72 7.87 -1.54
CA LEU A 110 -13.92 6.97 -0.71
C LEU A 110 -12.43 7.36 -0.74
N LEU A 111 -11.90 7.64 -1.91
CA LEU A 111 -10.49 7.99 -2.10
C LEU A 111 -10.17 9.38 -1.52
N ARG A 112 -11.05 10.39 -1.72
CA ARG A 112 -10.95 11.72 -1.14
C ARG A 112 -10.78 11.67 0.38
N ASP A 113 -11.59 10.83 1.04
CA ASP A 113 -11.65 10.76 2.50
C ASP A 113 -10.61 9.81 3.10
N SER A 114 -9.98 8.95 2.29
CA SER A 114 -9.14 7.84 2.71
C SER A 114 -7.94 8.23 3.60
N ALA A 115 -7.31 9.37 3.33
CA ALA A 115 -6.19 9.83 4.17
C ALA A 115 -6.69 10.29 5.54
N SER A 116 -7.79 11.04 5.60
CA SER A 116 -8.43 11.44 6.85
C SER A 116 -8.86 10.21 7.65
N ASP A 117 -9.50 9.22 7.02
CA ASP A 117 -9.88 7.95 7.66
C ASP A 117 -8.68 7.28 8.35
N LEU A 118 -7.50 7.26 7.70
CA LEU A 118 -6.29 6.66 8.27
C LEU A 118 -5.81 7.45 9.50
N PHE A 119 -5.67 8.78 9.37
CA PHE A 119 -5.16 9.60 10.47
C PHE A 119 -6.15 9.68 11.63
N ASP A 120 -7.46 9.70 11.36
CA ASP A 120 -8.51 9.66 12.40
C ASP A 120 -8.50 8.34 13.17
N LEU A 121 -8.33 7.22 12.46
CA LEU A 121 -8.19 5.92 13.10
C LEU A 121 -6.91 5.86 13.97
N ALA A 122 -5.79 6.38 13.47
CA ALA A 122 -4.55 6.45 14.24
C ALA A 122 -4.71 7.28 15.52
N ARG A 123 -5.35 8.46 15.43
CA ARG A 123 -5.64 9.34 16.59
C ARG A 123 -6.61 8.69 17.56
N ARG A 124 -7.72 8.17 17.05
CA ARG A 124 -8.80 7.57 17.86
C ARG A 124 -8.30 6.44 18.74
N PHE A 125 -7.40 5.62 18.24
CA PHE A 125 -6.85 4.48 18.97
C PHE A 125 -5.46 4.71 19.56
N GLY A 126 -4.90 5.91 19.41
CA GLY A 126 -3.57 6.24 19.94
C GLY A 126 -2.45 5.41 19.32
N ILE A 127 -2.52 5.10 18.04
CA ILE A 127 -1.51 4.28 17.35
C ILE A 127 -0.20 5.06 17.21
N ALA A 128 0.86 4.61 17.88
CA ALA A 128 2.18 5.22 17.86
C ALA A 128 2.94 4.90 16.56
N ALA A 129 2.51 5.49 15.44
CA ALA A 129 3.03 5.24 14.10
C ALA A 129 3.82 6.41 13.50
N GLU A 130 4.33 7.33 14.30
CA GLU A 130 4.99 8.56 13.80
C GLU A 130 4.13 9.25 12.71
N ALA A 131 2.82 9.33 12.95
CA ALA A 131 1.86 9.81 11.96
C ALA A 131 1.90 11.35 11.90
N GLU A 132 2.26 11.88 10.72
CA GLU A 132 2.31 13.31 10.43
C GLU A 132 1.37 13.63 9.26
N GLN A 133 0.28 14.36 9.55
CA GLN A 133 -0.69 14.82 8.56
C GLN A 133 -0.30 16.24 8.05
N ALA A 134 0.91 16.35 7.49
CA ALA A 134 1.46 17.59 6.97
C ALA A 134 1.07 17.88 5.52
N GLY A 135 0.25 17.04 4.93
CA GLY A 135 -0.13 17.11 3.53
C GLY A 135 0.75 16.27 2.61
N TRP A 136 0.27 16.12 1.38
CA TRP A 136 1.00 15.49 0.29
C TRP A 136 1.08 16.44 -0.91
N VAL A 137 2.30 16.64 -1.41
CA VAL A 137 2.59 17.52 -2.54
C VAL A 137 2.94 16.70 -3.76
N GLN A 138 2.32 16.99 -4.90
CA GLN A 138 2.73 16.47 -6.18
C GLN A 138 3.30 17.60 -7.05
N PRO A 139 4.62 17.84 -7.01
CA PRO A 139 5.24 18.82 -7.87
C PRO A 139 5.33 18.30 -9.31
N VAL A 140 5.33 19.22 -10.29
CA VAL A 140 5.45 18.88 -11.70
C VAL A 140 6.88 19.11 -12.19
N HIS A 141 7.44 18.11 -12.88
CA HIS A 141 8.84 18.08 -13.30
C HIS A 141 9.12 18.83 -14.62
N SER A 142 8.07 19.24 -15.34
CA SER A 142 8.20 20.02 -16.57
C SER A 142 7.13 21.10 -16.67
N PRO A 143 7.39 22.20 -17.42
CA PRO A 143 6.40 23.26 -17.62
C PRO A 143 5.10 22.75 -18.26
N GLY A 144 5.20 21.83 -19.21
CA GLY A 144 4.04 21.24 -19.90
C GLY A 144 3.08 20.49 -18.98
N ARG A 145 3.59 19.99 -17.85
CA ARG A 145 2.76 19.28 -16.85
C ARG A 145 2.05 20.19 -15.86
N PHE A 146 2.28 21.49 -15.89
CA PHE A 146 1.55 22.41 -15.01
C PHE A 146 0.04 22.34 -15.25
N LYS A 147 -0.39 22.22 -16.51
CA LYS A 147 -1.81 22.00 -16.87
C LYS A 147 -2.42 20.73 -16.23
N LEU A 148 -1.59 19.72 -15.92
CA LEU A 148 -2.05 18.53 -15.19
C LEU A 148 -2.37 18.89 -13.73
N ALA A 149 -1.53 19.72 -13.09
CA ALA A 149 -1.79 20.18 -11.72
C ALA A 149 -3.06 21.04 -11.65
N GLU A 150 -3.25 21.99 -12.59
CA GLU A 150 -4.46 22.81 -12.70
C GLU A 150 -5.72 21.95 -12.83
N ARG A 151 -5.70 20.98 -13.76
CA ARG A 151 -6.82 20.05 -13.95
C ARG A 151 -7.13 19.25 -12.68
N ARG A 152 -6.11 18.70 -12.02
CA ARG A 152 -6.28 17.94 -10.79
C ARG A 152 -6.85 18.77 -9.66
N VAL A 153 -6.35 19.97 -9.45
CA VAL A 153 -6.93 20.88 -8.45
C VAL A 153 -8.39 21.15 -8.76
N LYS A 154 -8.73 21.50 -10.01
CA LYS A 154 -10.11 21.75 -10.42
C LYS A 154 -11.02 20.56 -10.13
N GLU A 155 -10.62 19.34 -10.53
CA GLU A 155 -11.45 18.15 -10.40
C GLU A 155 -11.57 17.67 -8.94
N TRP A 156 -10.48 17.67 -8.17
CA TRP A 156 -10.51 17.27 -6.78
C TRP A 156 -11.23 18.29 -5.89
N SER A 157 -11.06 19.60 -6.15
CA SER A 157 -11.82 20.66 -5.45
C SER A 157 -13.33 20.52 -5.72
N ALA A 158 -13.72 20.18 -6.95
CA ALA A 158 -15.13 20.03 -7.32
C ALA A 158 -15.86 18.94 -6.52
N ILE A 159 -15.13 17.95 -6.00
CA ILE A 159 -15.67 16.90 -5.12
C ILE A 159 -15.36 17.14 -3.64
N GLY A 160 -14.91 18.36 -3.28
CA GLY A 160 -14.69 18.77 -1.89
C GLY A 160 -13.36 18.36 -1.28
N ALA A 161 -12.36 17.92 -2.06
CA ALA A 161 -11.02 17.67 -1.53
C ALA A 161 -10.31 18.99 -1.22
N PRO A 162 -9.61 19.12 -0.07
CA PRO A 162 -8.87 20.33 0.28
C PRO A 162 -7.51 20.38 -0.45
N VAL A 163 -7.54 20.70 -1.71
CA VAL A 163 -6.38 20.80 -2.60
C VAL A 163 -6.10 22.23 -3.02
N GLU A 164 -4.85 22.54 -3.24
CA GLU A 164 -4.36 23.86 -3.62
C GLU A 164 -3.38 23.77 -4.77
N LEU A 165 -3.52 24.69 -5.74
CA LEU A 165 -2.56 24.82 -6.83
C LEU A 165 -1.35 25.62 -6.34
N LEU A 166 -0.18 25.10 -6.58
CA LEU A 166 1.09 25.73 -6.23
C LEU A 166 1.79 26.18 -7.52
N ASP A 167 2.12 27.45 -7.60
CA ASP A 167 3.03 27.95 -8.62
C ASP A 167 4.49 27.54 -8.33
N ARG A 168 5.40 27.91 -9.21
CA ARG A 168 6.82 27.56 -9.06
C ARG A 168 7.43 28.12 -7.78
N ALA A 169 7.12 29.37 -7.42
CA ALA A 169 7.66 29.99 -6.23
C ALA A 169 7.15 29.33 -4.95
N ALA A 170 5.86 28.99 -4.90
CA ALA A 170 5.25 28.30 -3.77
C ALA A 170 5.83 26.88 -3.59
N VAL A 171 6.01 26.10 -4.67
CA VAL A 171 6.65 24.78 -4.59
C VAL A 171 8.10 24.88 -4.17
N SER A 172 8.86 25.88 -4.71
CA SER A 172 10.25 26.09 -4.33
C SER A 172 10.39 26.41 -2.83
N ALA A 173 9.57 27.32 -2.32
CA ALA A 173 9.55 27.66 -0.90
C ALA A 173 9.15 26.45 -0.02
N MET A 174 8.11 25.70 -0.42
CA MET A 174 7.58 24.57 0.34
C MET A 174 8.54 23.36 0.38
N LEU A 175 9.25 23.10 -0.73
CA LEU A 175 10.11 21.92 -0.85
C LEU A 175 11.61 22.21 -0.70
N GLY A 176 12.01 23.48 -0.68
CA GLY A 176 13.42 23.89 -0.61
C GLY A 176 14.22 23.52 -1.84
N SER A 177 13.60 23.64 -3.03
CA SER A 177 14.20 23.22 -4.30
C SER A 177 13.55 23.93 -5.49
N ASP A 178 14.37 24.36 -6.46
CA ASP A 178 13.95 25.13 -7.64
C ASP A 178 13.74 24.26 -8.90
N VAL A 179 13.82 22.93 -8.77
CA VAL A 179 13.79 22.02 -9.93
C VAL A 179 12.39 21.81 -10.50
N TRP A 180 11.35 22.09 -9.72
CA TRP A 180 9.96 21.89 -10.14
C TRP A 180 9.30 23.17 -10.66
N PHE A 181 8.31 23.00 -11.50
CA PHE A 181 7.64 24.09 -12.25
C PHE A 181 6.27 24.48 -11.66
N GLY A 182 5.95 23.98 -10.47
CA GLY A 182 4.68 24.12 -9.79
C GLY A 182 4.18 22.77 -9.34
N GLY A 183 2.90 22.67 -8.97
CA GLY A 183 2.31 21.43 -8.50
C GLY A 183 0.98 21.61 -7.83
N PHE A 184 0.54 20.60 -7.10
CA PHE A 184 -0.60 20.75 -6.20
C PHE A 184 -0.33 20.11 -4.84
N TRP A 185 -0.97 20.65 -3.83
CA TRP A 185 -0.92 20.18 -2.46
C TRP A 185 -2.28 19.66 -2.02
N ASN A 186 -2.34 18.44 -1.51
CA ASN A 186 -3.51 17.91 -0.84
C ASN A 186 -3.24 17.90 0.67
N ARG A 187 -4.03 18.68 1.39
CA ARG A 187 -3.82 18.95 2.83
C ARG A 187 -4.15 17.75 3.71
N THR A 188 -4.96 16.78 3.24
CA THR A 188 -5.32 15.58 4.03
C THR A 188 -4.24 14.51 4.05
N GLY A 189 -3.30 14.56 3.08
CA GLY A 189 -2.20 13.63 2.97
C GLY A 189 -1.17 13.77 4.09
N GLY A 190 -0.11 12.97 4.00
CA GLY A 190 0.98 12.99 4.97
C GLY A 190 1.79 11.70 4.95
N HIS A 191 2.30 11.29 6.09
CA HIS A 191 3.07 10.05 6.18
C HIS A 191 3.01 9.39 7.57
N ILE A 192 3.43 8.12 7.60
CA ILE A 192 3.45 7.27 8.80
C ILE A 192 4.73 6.41 8.81
N ASN A 193 5.10 5.85 9.94
CA ASN A 193 5.91 4.64 10.02
C ASN A 193 4.99 3.44 9.71
N PRO A 194 5.09 2.82 8.53
CA PRO A 194 4.08 1.87 8.08
C PRO A 194 4.09 0.55 8.87
N LEU A 195 5.24 0.10 9.35
CA LEU A 195 5.29 -1.12 10.16
C LEU A 195 4.74 -0.87 11.58
N ALA A 196 5.08 0.27 12.18
CA ALA A 196 4.50 0.67 13.46
C ALA A 196 2.97 0.79 13.35
N PHE A 197 2.46 1.34 12.25
CA PHE A 197 1.02 1.43 12.00
C PHE A 197 0.37 0.05 11.86
N ALA A 198 0.96 -0.88 11.09
CA ALA A 198 0.43 -2.25 10.95
C ALA A 198 0.35 -2.97 12.30
N ARG A 199 1.42 -2.87 13.10
CA ARG A 199 1.47 -3.45 14.44
C ARG A 199 0.43 -2.82 15.38
N GLY A 200 0.29 -1.51 15.32
CA GLY A 200 -0.74 -0.79 16.06
C GLY A 200 -2.17 -1.18 15.66
N LEU A 201 -2.44 -1.39 14.37
CA LEU A 201 -3.72 -1.92 13.91
C LEU A 201 -3.98 -3.34 14.47
N ALA A 202 -2.96 -4.20 14.53
CA ALA A 202 -3.10 -5.52 15.13
C ALA A 202 -3.45 -5.43 16.63
N ASP A 203 -2.77 -4.55 17.37
CA ASP A 203 -3.10 -4.29 18.78
C ASP A 203 -4.54 -3.80 18.96
N VAL A 204 -5.01 -2.90 18.10
CA VAL A 204 -6.38 -2.40 18.12
C VAL A 204 -7.38 -3.52 17.84
N ALA A 205 -7.14 -4.33 16.81
CA ALA A 205 -8.01 -5.44 16.45
C ALA A 205 -8.13 -6.46 17.61
N LEU A 206 -7.01 -6.80 18.26
CA LEU A 206 -7.00 -7.65 19.46
C LEU A 206 -7.81 -7.05 20.63
N LYS A 207 -7.61 -5.76 20.93
CA LYS A 207 -8.34 -5.05 21.98
C LYS A 207 -9.85 -5.03 21.73
N LEU A 208 -10.26 -4.99 20.46
CA LEU A 208 -11.66 -5.08 20.07
C LEU A 208 -12.19 -6.53 20.05
N GLY A 209 -11.33 -7.52 20.32
CA GLY A 209 -11.71 -8.92 20.43
C GLY A 209 -11.63 -9.71 19.12
N ALA A 210 -10.86 -9.28 18.14
CA ALA A 210 -10.51 -10.10 17.00
C ALA A 210 -9.48 -11.17 17.42
N ALA A 211 -9.57 -12.38 16.83
CA ALA A 211 -8.51 -13.36 16.93
C ALA A 211 -7.48 -13.11 15.80
N ILE A 212 -6.19 -13.15 16.13
CA ILE A 212 -5.11 -13.02 15.14
C ILE A 212 -4.09 -14.14 15.38
N TYR A 213 -3.86 -14.92 14.34
CA TYR A 213 -2.87 -16.00 14.33
C TYR A 213 -1.74 -15.62 13.36
N ALA A 214 -0.51 -15.54 13.88
CA ALA A 214 0.69 -15.29 13.10
C ALA A 214 1.44 -16.60 12.82
N ARG A 215 2.41 -16.58 11.90
CA ARG A 215 3.19 -17.76 11.50
C ARG A 215 2.29 -18.96 11.13
N SER A 216 1.16 -18.64 10.54
CA SER A 216 0.09 -19.59 10.21
C SER A 216 -0.26 -19.49 8.72
N PRO A 217 0.65 -19.87 7.79
CA PRO A 217 0.38 -19.75 6.36
C PRO A 217 -0.83 -20.58 5.97
N ALA A 218 -1.80 -19.94 5.31
CA ALA A 218 -2.94 -20.63 4.74
C ALA A 218 -2.47 -21.51 3.59
N VAL A 219 -2.79 -22.81 3.64
CA VAL A 219 -2.40 -23.82 2.63
C VAL A 219 -3.54 -24.18 1.69
N SER A 220 -4.78 -23.97 2.11
CA SER A 220 -5.94 -24.16 1.23
C SER A 220 -7.14 -23.35 1.69
N ILE A 221 -7.98 -23.00 0.72
CA ILE A 221 -9.28 -22.38 0.93
C ILE A 221 -10.33 -23.25 0.24
N SER A 222 -11.39 -23.57 0.93
CA SER A 222 -12.50 -24.34 0.37
C SER A 222 -13.84 -23.84 0.90
N ARG A 223 -14.92 -24.16 0.18
CA ARG A 223 -16.28 -23.84 0.59
C ARG A 223 -17.15 -25.10 0.55
N ALA A 224 -17.79 -25.40 1.66
CA ALA A 224 -18.75 -26.48 1.78
C ALA A 224 -19.84 -26.10 2.80
N ASN A 225 -21.07 -26.57 2.61
CA ASN A 225 -22.20 -26.36 3.52
C ASN A 225 -22.37 -24.87 3.91
N ASP A 226 -22.29 -23.98 2.93
CA ASP A 226 -22.40 -22.53 3.08
C ASP A 226 -21.37 -21.87 4.00
N ARG A 227 -20.26 -22.55 4.25
CA ARG A 227 -19.14 -22.05 5.03
C ARG A 227 -17.82 -22.12 4.24
N TRP A 228 -16.96 -21.17 4.49
CA TRP A 228 -15.58 -21.14 4.05
C TRP A 228 -14.70 -21.79 5.09
N THR A 229 -13.74 -22.58 4.66
CA THR A 229 -12.71 -23.16 5.53
C THR A 229 -11.33 -22.77 4.99
N VAL A 230 -10.54 -22.10 5.83
CA VAL A 230 -9.13 -21.80 5.59
C VAL A 230 -8.30 -22.74 6.41
N LYS A 231 -7.45 -23.55 5.78
CA LYS A 231 -6.55 -24.50 6.46
C LYS A 231 -5.14 -23.98 6.52
N THR A 232 -4.47 -24.25 7.63
CA THR A 232 -3.03 -24.10 7.83
C THR A 232 -2.39 -25.49 8.05
N ALA A 233 -1.09 -25.54 8.34
CA ALA A 233 -0.43 -26.80 8.67
C ALA A 233 -0.91 -27.43 10.01
N HIS A 234 -1.41 -26.59 10.94
CA HIS A 234 -1.69 -27.02 12.32
C HIS A 234 -3.16 -26.85 12.74
N GLY A 235 -3.99 -26.25 11.89
CA GLY A 235 -5.39 -26.03 12.21
C GLY A 235 -6.20 -25.46 11.07
N SER A 236 -7.44 -25.13 11.33
CA SER A 236 -8.33 -24.50 10.36
C SER A 236 -9.23 -23.44 10.98
N VAL A 237 -9.71 -22.51 10.16
CA VAL A 237 -10.77 -21.56 10.52
C VAL A 237 -11.95 -21.76 9.59
N THR A 238 -13.12 -22.08 10.15
CA THR A 238 -14.39 -22.19 9.42
C THR A 238 -15.27 -20.96 9.70
N ALA A 239 -15.71 -20.27 8.64
CA ALA A 239 -16.46 -19.03 8.77
C ALA A 239 -17.60 -18.91 7.75
N ARG A 240 -18.58 -18.02 8.00
CA ARG A 240 -19.66 -17.69 7.05
C ARG A 240 -19.16 -16.86 5.86
N ALA A 241 -18.14 -16.03 6.10
CA ALA A 241 -17.55 -15.19 5.08
C ALA A 241 -16.03 -15.30 5.07
N LEU A 242 -15.43 -15.02 3.91
CA LEU A 242 -13.99 -15.03 3.68
C LEU A 242 -13.53 -13.71 3.09
N ILE A 243 -12.44 -13.16 3.61
CA ILE A 243 -11.69 -12.07 3.00
C ILE A 243 -10.27 -12.51 2.69
N LEU A 244 -9.86 -12.41 1.43
CA LEU A 244 -8.48 -12.58 1.00
C LEU A 244 -7.84 -11.21 0.83
N ALA A 245 -6.99 -10.80 1.78
CA ALA A 245 -6.34 -9.50 1.83
C ALA A 245 -4.83 -9.57 1.54
N THR A 246 -4.40 -10.54 0.74
CA THR A 246 -2.99 -10.86 0.46
C THR A 246 -2.39 -10.05 -0.69
N ASN A 247 -3.21 -9.48 -1.58
CA ASN A 247 -2.82 -8.63 -2.71
C ASN A 247 -1.58 -9.16 -3.47
N ALA A 248 -0.47 -8.40 -3.49
CA ALA A 248 0.77 -8.77 -4.21
C ALA A 248 1.46 -10.04 -3.67
N TYR A 249 1.13 -10.47 -2.48
CA TYR A 249 1.71 -11.65 -1.82
C TYR A 249 0.82 -12.89 -1.90
N THR A 250 -0.28 -12.83 -2.68
CA THR A 250 -1.09 -14.02 -2.98
C THR A 250 -0.22 -15.03 -3.72
N GLY A 251 -0.06 -16.22 -3.17
CA GLY A 251 0.81 -17.26 -3.71
C GLY A 251 2.29 -17.18 -3.28
N GLU A 252 2.67 -16.27 -2.39
CA GLU A 252 4.06 -16.18 -1.89
C GLU A 252 4.41 -17.36 -0.99
N PHE A 253 3.50 -17.78 -0.12
CA PHE A 253 3.69 -18.89 0.81
C PHE A 253 3.07 -20.19 0.29
N GLU A 254 1.97 -20.13 -0.46
CA GLU A 254 1.30 -21.26 -1.09
C GLU A 254 0.75 -20.84 -2.47
N GLN A 255 1.39 -21.34 -3.53
CA GLN A 255 1.09 -20.94 -4.91
C GLN A 255 -0.32 -21.33 -5.36
N GLN A 256 -0.90 -22.37 -4.79
CA GLN A 256 -2.23 -22.87 -5.13
C GLN A 256 -3.34 -22.33 -4.24
N LEU A 257 -3.03 -21.42 -3.30
CA LEU A 257 -4.02 -20.89 -2.36
C LEU A 257 -5.21 -20.22 -3.05
N ALA A 258 -4.93 -19.34 -4.02
CA ALA A 258 -5.92 -18.65 -4.85
C ALA A 258 -5.31 -18.35 -6.23
N PRO A 259 -5.17 -19.37 -7.09
CA PRO A 259 -4.36 -19.25 -8.31
C PRO A 259 -4.90 -18.23 -9.31
N ASP A 260 -6.22 -18.01 -9.36
CA ASP A 260 -6.80 -17.03 -10.27
C ASP A 260 -6.48 -15.60 -9.82
N ILE A 261 -6.52 -15.33 -8.52
CA ILE A 261 -6.11 -14.05 -7.94
C ILE A 261 -4.60 -13.85 -8.12
N ALA A 262 -3.79 -14.86 -7.81
CA ALA A 262 -2.34 -14.78 -7.95
C ALA A 262 -1.89 -14.54 -9.39
N ARG A 263 -2.62 -15.05 -10.39
CA ARG A 263 -2.35 -14.83 -11.82
C ARG A 263 -2.89 -13.51 -12.37
N GLU A 264 -3.80 -12.86 -11.67
CA GLU A 264 -4.29 -11.53 -12.07
C GLU A 264 -3.40 -10.40 -11.56
N VAL A 265 -2.96 -10.47 -10.30
CA VAL A 265 -2.04 -9.48 -9.72
C VAL A 265 -0.66 -9.61 -10.33
N ILE A 266 -0.08 -8.49 -10.75
CA ILE A 266 1.32 -8.43 -11.20
C ILE A 266 2.16 -7.83 -10.06
N PRO A 267 2.92 -8.65 -9.31
CA PRO A 267 3.80 -8.15 -8.27
C PRO A 267 5.04 -7.49 -8.89
N VAL A 268 5.16 -6.18 -8.70
CA VAL A 268 6.31 -5.38 -9.14
C VAL A 268 7.18 -5.06 -7.93
N LEU A 269 8.48 -5.37 -8.03
CA LEU A 269 9.42 -5.08 -6.97
C LEU A 269 9.71 -3.58 -6.90
N SER A 270 9.50 -2.98 -5.75
CA SER A 270 9.82 -1.57 -5.46
C SER A 270 10.90 -1.47 -4.40
N TRP A 271 11.87 -0.60 -4.61
CA TRP A 271 12.97 -0.36 -3.68
C TRP A 271 12.75 0.90 -2.88
N GLN A 272 13.07 0.82 -1.61
CA GLN A 272 13.03 1.92 -0.66
C GLN A 272 14.41 2.12 -0.06
N MET A 273 14.76 3.36 0.25
CA MET A 273 16.03 3.73 0.86
C MET A 273 15.79 4.79 1.93
N ALA A 274 16.60 4.76 2.97
CA ALA A 274 16.65 5.83 3.94
C ALA A 274 18.11 6.28 4.14
N THR A 275 18.32 7.59 4.07
CA THR A 275 19.64 8.19 4.27
C THR A 275 20.14 7.95 5.70
N LYS A 276 21.41 8.19 5.96
CA LYS A 276 21.87 8.50 7.32
C LYS A 276 21.10 9.72 7.85
N PRO A 277 20.99 9.90 9.18
CA PRO A 277 20.39 11.10 9.75
C PRO A 277 21.07 12.37 9.21
N ILE A 278 20.26 13.30 8.72
CA ILE A 278 20.72 14.58 8.19
C ILE A 278 20.65 15.63 9.30
N SER A 279 21.62 16.54 9.35
CA SER A 279 21.64 17.57 10.38
C SER A 279 20.38 18.42 10.39
N ASN A 280 19.96 18.87 11.57
CA ASN A 280 18.76 19.72 11.72
C ASN A 280 18.82 20.98 10.87
N ASN A 281 20.02 21.57 10.67
CA ASN A 281 20.17 22.77 9.88
C ASN A 281 19.85 22.52 8.40
N ILE A 282 20.28 21.40 7.85
CA ILE A 282 19.98 21.02 6.46
C ILE A 282 18.51 20.55 6.35
N ALA A 283 18.03 19.74 7.29
CA ALA A 283 16.67 19.23 7.25
C ALA A 283 15.60 20.33 7.23
N LYS A 284 15.86 21.46 7.91
CA LYS A 284 15.00 22.65 7.88
C LYS A 284 14.95 23.38 6.53
N THR A 285 15.84 23.06 5.60
CA THR A 285 15.88 23.64 4.26
C THR A 285 15.33 22.71 3.17
N ILE A 286 15.00 21.47 3.53
CA ILE A 286 14.48 20.45 2.63
C ILE A 286 13.12 19.99 3.16
N ILE A 287 12.05 20.28 2.45
CA ILE A 287 10.68 19.94 2.89
C ILE A 287 10.50 20.35 4.38
N PRO A 288 10.64 21.64 4.72
CA PRO A 288 10.73 22.12 6.10
C PRO A 288 9.51 21.75 6.96
N ASP A 289 8.32 21.73 6.38
CA ASP A 289 7.07 21.39 7.06
C ASP A 289 6.72 19.90 6.94
N ARG A 290 7.67 19.08 6.50
CA ARG A 290 7.61 17.59 6.51
C ARG A 290 6.48 16.98 5.68
N GLN A 291 6.02 17.65 4.61
CA GLN A 291 5.06 17.07 3.69
C GLN A 291 5.61 15.78 3.04
N ALA A 292 4.70 14.89 2.68
CA ALA A 292 5.04 13.80 1.77
C ALA A 292 5.11 14.34 0.34
N VAL A 293 6.12 13.97 -0.42
CA VAL A 293 6.35 14.45 -1.79
C VAL A 293 6.44 13.27 -2.75
N SER A 294 5.70 13.33 -3.85
CA SER A 294 5.91 12.44 -4.99
C SER A 294 5.56 13.16 -6.28
N ASP A 295 6.53 13.29 -7.17
CA ASP A 295 6.42 14.10 -8.37
C ASP A 295 5.75 13.42 -9.55
N THR A 296 5.76 14.05 -10.71
CA THR A 296 5.11 13.56 -11.92
C THR A 296 6.03 12.82 -12.88
N HIS A 297 7.28 12.50 -12.51
CA HIS A 297 8.09 11.60 -13.31
C HIS A 297 7.42 10.21 -13.39
N ARG A 298 7.52 9.55 -14.54
CA ARG A 298 7.01 8.18 -14.74
C ARG A 298 7.73 7.16 -13.86
N GLU A 299 9.00 7.42 -13.54
CA GLU A 299 9.76 6.65 -12.56
C GLU A 299 9.34 6.94 -11.11
N LEU A 300 8.56 7.99 -10.89
CA LEU A 300 8.03 8.46 -9.62
C LEU A 300 9.15 8.77 -8.61
N TYR A 301 9.61 10.02 -8.60
CA TYR A 301 10.51 10.50 -7.55
C TYR A 301 9.70 10.87 -6.33
N PHE A 302 10.11 10.36 -5.19
CA PHE A 302 9.41 10.63 -3.94
C PHE A 302 10.39 10.82 -2.79
N ALA A 303 9.97 11.60 -1.81
CA ALA A 303 10.72 11.83 -0.59
C ALA A 303 9.79 12.18 0.58
N ARG A 304 10.22 11.83 1.79
CA ARG A 304 9.64 12.31 3.03
C ARG A 304 10.62 12.11 4.18
N TRP A 305 10.47 12.82 5.26
CA TRP A 305 11.27 12.64 6.47
C TRP A 305 10.75 11.49 7.35
N ASP A 306 11.67 10.80 8.05
CA ASP A 306 11.33 10.00 9.23
C ASP A 306 11.45 10.85 10.50
N ALA A 307 11.11 10.29 11.66
CA ALA A 307 11.21 10.99 12.96
C ALA A 307 12.63 11.35 13.38
N ARG A 308 13.66 10.82 12.71
CA ARG A 308 15.08 11.06 13.02
C ARG A 308 15.83 11.81 11.91
N ASN A 309 15.11 12.58 11.10
CA ASN A 309 15.67 13.32 9.96
C ASN A 309 16.43 12.45 8.95
N ARG A 310 15.96 11.24 8.69
CA ARG A 310 16.37 10.49 7.52
C ARG A 310 15.42 10.80 6.38
N LEU A 311 15.97 11.06 5.20
CA LEU A 311 15.16 11.21 4.01
C LEU A 311 14.84 9.81 3.44
N VAL A 312 13.56 9.44 3.49
CA VAL A 312 13.04 8.20 2.93
C VAL A 312 12.69 8.45 1.47
N THR A 313 13.29 7.68 0.58
CA THR A 313 13.12 7.75 -0.87
C THR A 313 13.17 6.36 -1.47
N GLY A 314 13.25 6.24 -2.79
CA GLY A 314 13.37 4.97 -3.49
C GLY A 314 13.10 5.11 -4.98
N GLY A 315 12.69 4.04 -5.61
CA GLY A 315 12.36 4.01 -7.03
C GLY A 315 11.56 2.76 -7.39
N ALA A 316 10.93 2.81 -8.57
CA ALA A 316 10.31 1.63 -9.15
C ALA A 316 11.37 0.60 -9.52
N ALA A 317 10.89 -0.64 -9.70
CA ALA A 317 11.69 -1.82 -9.94
C ALA A 317 12.78 -1.62 -10.97
N MET A 318 14.00 -1.71 -10.53
CA MET A 318 15.11 -2.05 -11.40
C MET A 318 15.40 -3.53 -11.21
N TRP A 319 15.86 -4.18 -12.22
CA TRP A 319 16.32 -5.54 -12.37
C TRP A 319 16.24 -6.46 -11.13
N PRO A 320 15.51 -7.58 -11.16
CA PRO A 320 15.37 -8.50 -10.02
C PRO A 320 16.68 -9.13 -9.51
N GLY A 321 17.78 -9.00 -10.23
CA GLY A 321 19.09 -9.56 -9.87
C GLY A 321 20.12 -8.53 -9.39
N ALA A 322 19.86 -7.23 -9.55
CA ALA A 322 20.73 -6.19 -9.02
C ALA A 322 20.36 -5.96 -7.54
N GLY A 323 20.88 -6.76 -6.65
CA GLY A 323 20.66 -6.58 -5.22
C GLY A 323 20.96 -5.14 -4.83
N GLY A 324 19.96 -4.32 -4.54
CA GLY A 324 19.90 -2.94 -4.04
C GLY A 324 21.15 -2.05 -4.03
N VAL A 325 22.31 -2.63 -4.19
CA VAL A 325 23.64 -2.01 -4.11
C VAL A 325 23.87 -1.02 -5.26
N ASN A 326 23.44 -1.34 -6.47
CA ASN A 326 23.61 -0.48 -7.64
C ASN A 326 22.63 0.70 -7.72
N LEU A 327 21.68 0.81 -6.80
CA LEU A 327 20.72 1.90 -6.75
C LEU A 327 21.17 3.07 -5.88
N ARG A 328 22.12 2.86 -4.97
CA ARG A 328 22.56 3.89 -4.00
C ARG A 328 23.10 5.12 -4.70
N GLU A 329 24.06 4.96 -5.60
CA GLU A 329 24.69 6.06 -6.29
C GLU A 329 23.72 6.86 -7.19
N PRO A 330 22.95 6.25 -8.10
CA PRO A 330 21.97 6.99 -8.92
C PRO A 330 20.92 7.72 -8.10
N VAL A 331 20.49 7.15 -6.96
CA VAL A 331 19.51 7.80 -6.07
C VAL A 331 20.16 8.93 -5.27
N ALA A 332 21.41 8.77 -4.81
CA ALA A 332 22.16 9.84 -4.16
C ALA A 332 22.35 11.04 -5.10
N GLU A 333 22.77 10.81 -6.35
CA GLU A 333 22.92 11.87 -7.36
C GLU A 333 21.58 12.54 -7.70
N ARG A 334 20.48 11.78 -7.71
CA ARG A 334 19.15 12.35 -7.86
C ARG A 334 18.81 13.27 -6.70
N LEU A 335 19.07 12.87 -5.45
CA LEU A 335 18.81 13.70 -4.27
C LEU A 335 19.66 14.99 -4.28
N LYS A 336 20.92 14.91 -4.70
CA LYS A 336 21.78 16.10 -4.86
C LYS A 336 21.25 17.06 -5.93
N ARG A 337 20.70 16.55 -7.02
CA ARG A 337 20.06 17.41 -8.04
C ARG A 337 18.79 18.07 -7.53
N LEU A 338 17.97 17.33 -6.76
CA LEU A 338 16.74 17.87 -6.18
C LEU A 338 17.03 18.88 -5.07
N TRP A 339 18.03 18.61 -4.26
CA TRP A 339 18.41 19.42 -3.10
C TRP A 339 19.94 19.53 -2.99
N PRO A 340 20.58 20.46 -3.72
CA PRO A 340 22.04 20.62 -3.67
C PRO A 340 22.60 20.83 -2.26
N GLN A 341 21.83 21.46 -1.38
CA GLN A 341 22.18 21.71 0.02
C GLN A 341 22.31 20.43 0.87
N ILE A 342 21.84 19.26 0.37
CA ILE A 342 21.96 18.00 1.09
C ILE A 342 23.40 17.53 1.23
N GLY A 343 24.28 17.94 0.31
CA GLY A 343 25.68 17.51 0.27
C GLY A 343 25.83 16.04 -0.12
N ASP A 344 26.78 15.35 0.54
CA ASP A 344 26.98 13.92 0.31
C ASP A 344 25.91 13.08 0.96
N VAL A 345 25.36 12.15 0.17
CA VAL A 345 24.25 11.31 0.57
C VAL A 345 24.73 9.86 0.76
N GLU A 346 24.56 9.37 1.97
CA GLU A 346 24.77 7.96 2.30
C GLU A 346 23.46 7.35 2.79
N PHE A 347 23.27 6.05 2.55
CA PHE A 347 22.08 5.30 2.96
C PHE A 347 22.40 4.29 4.04
N ASP A 348 21.71 4.39 5.19
CA ASP A 348 21.74 3.39 6.25
C ASP A 348 20.94 2.15 5.86
N TYR A 349 19.79 2.35 5.19
CA TYR A 349 18.85 1.29 4.90
C TYR A 349 18.50 1.24 3.41
N VAL A 350 18.46 0.03 2.86
CA VAL A 350 17.96 -0.27 1.52
C VAL A 350 17.15 -1.56 1.61
N TRP A 351 15.89 -1.51 1.21
CA TRP A 351 15.00 -2.67 1.26
C TRP A 351 14.02 -2.66 0.11
N SER A 352 13.27 -3.75 -0.06
CA SER A 352 12.29 -3.89 -1.11
C SER A 352 11.00 -4.52 -0.63
N GLY A 353 9.96 -4.35 -1.42
CA GLY A 353 8.67 -4.99 -1.26
C GLY A 353 7.90 -5.01 -2.58
N TYR A 354 6.90 -5.86 -2.66
CA TYR A 354 6.07 -5.95 -3.84
C TYR A 354 4.94 -4.92 -3.82
N VAL A 355 4.70 -4.32 -4.98
CA VAL A 355 3.51 -3.54 -5.30
C VAL A 355 2.60 -4.40 -6.17
N GLY A 356 1.35 -4.59 -5.77
CA GLY A 356 0.36 -5.30 -6.58
C GLY A 356 -0.21 -4.38 -7.66
N MET A 357 0.23 -4.58 -8.89
CA MET A 357 -0.29 -3.84 -10.05
C MET A 357 -1.42 -4.62 -10.70
N THR A 358 -2.45 -3.90 -11.16
CA THR A 358 -3.44 -4.47 -12.07
C THR A 358 -2.88 -4.48 -13.50
N PRO A 359 -3.28 -5.44 -14.35
CA PRO A 359 -2.82 -5.49 -15.74
C PRO A 359 -3.02 -4.18 -16.49
N ASP A 360 -4.17 -3.54 -16.29
CA ASP A 360 -4.53 -2.28 -16.94
C ASP A 360 -3.49 -1.19 -16.68
N SER A 361 -3.03 -1.05 -15.42
CA SER A 361 -2.10 0.01 -15.04
C SER A 361 -0.68 -0.19 -15.58
N LEU A 362 -0.33 -1.42 -15.90
CA LEU A 362 1.01 -1.77 -16.39
C LEU A 362 1.09 -1.79 -17.91
N LEU A 363 0.05 -2.30 -18.58
CA LEU A 363 0.00 -2.45 -20.03
C LEU A 363 -0.51 -1.18 -20.72
N HIS A 364 -1.28 -0.37 -20.03
CA HIS A 364 -1.90 0.86 -20.51
C HIS A 364 -1.66 1.98 -19.49
N PRO A 365 -0.45 2.58 -19.45
CA PRO A 365 -0.12 3.61 -18.45
C PRO A 365 -1.05 4.83 -18.48
N GLU A 366 -1.71 5.07 -19.61
CA GLU A 366 -2.74 6.08 -19.79
C GLU A 366 -4.11 5.67 -19.21
N VAL A 367 -4.30 4.37 -18.95
CA VAL A 367 -5.52 3.84 -18.34
C VAL A 367 -5.24 3.64 -16.86
N PRO A 368 -5.94 4.38 -16.01
CA PRO A 368 -5.76 4.25 -14.58
C PRO A 368 -6.01 2.82 -14.10
N GLY A 369 -5.03 2.22 -13.44
CA GLY A 369 -5.19 0.93 -12.77
C GLY A 369 -6.19 1.07 -11.63
N PHE A 370 -7.29 0.35 -11.71
CA PHE A 370 -8.36 0.40 -10.74
C PHE A 370 -8.21 -0.74 -9.73
N PRO A 371 -8.24 -0.47 -8.41
CA PRO A 371 -8.35 -1.52 -7.41
C PRO A 371 -9.62 -2.33 -7.62
N ARG A 372 -9.57 -3.63 -7.33
CA ARG A 372 -10.69 -4.53 -7.56
C ARG A 372 -11.05 -5.28 -6.31
N ILE A 373 -12.36 -5.42 -6.06
CA ILE A 373 -12.90 -6.40 -5.14
C ILE A 373 -13.47 -7.53 -5.98
N HIS A 374 -12.89 -8.71 -5.87
CA HIS A 374 -13.37 -9.90 -6.55
C HIS A 374 -14.27 -10.73 -5.64
N GLN A 375 -15.35 -11.24 -6.20
CA GLN A 375 -16.17 -12.23 -5.57
C GLN A 375 -15.61 -13.63 -5.87
N LEU A 376 -15.16 -14.34 -4.84
CA LEU A 376 -14.61 -15.71 -4.93
C LEU A 376 -15.71 -16.78 -4.86
N GLY A 377 -16.91 -16.38 -4.49
CA GLY A 377 -18.10 -17.20 -4.27
C GLY A 377 -19.00 -16.49 -3.27
N PRO A 378 -20.13 -17.12 -2.87
CA PRO A 378 -21.04 -16.51 -1.89
C PRO A 378 -20.31 -16.11 -0.61
N ASN A 379 -20.39 -14.83 -0.24
CA ASN A 379 -19.72 -14.23 0.93
C ASN A 379 -18.19 -14.44 0.97
N GLY A 380 -17.54 -14.64 -0.18
CA GLY A 380 -16.10 -14.72 -0.29
C GLY A 380 -15.55 -13.62 -1.18
N PHE A 381 -14.60 -12.82 -0.70
CA PHE A 381 -14.09 -11.66 -1.40
C PHE A 381 -12.57 -11.60 -1.36
N ALA A 382 -11.98 -11.07 -2.42
CA ALA A 382 -10.56 -10.75 -2.49
C ALA A 382 -10.36 -9.30 -2.92
N TRP A 383 -9.38 -8.61 -2.34
CA TRP A 383 -8.98 -7.30 -2.79
C TRP A 383 -7.61 -7.35 -3.46
N ILE A 384 -7.49 -6.73 -4.64
CA ILE A 384 -6.24 -6.65 -5.40
C ILE A 384 -6.02 -5.26 -6.02
N GLY A 385 -4.78 -4.99 -6.41
CA GLY A 385 -4.45 -3.84 -7.22
C GLY A 385 -4.24 -2.56 -6.41
N CYS A 386 -3.28 -2.58 -5.47
CA CYS A 386 -2.88 -1.37 -4.75
C CYS A 386 -2.26 -0.30 -5.66
N ASN A 387 -1.74 -0.70 -6.83
CA ASN A 387 -1.14 0.17 -7.84
C ASN A 387 -0.17 1.22 -7.25
N GLY A 388 0.49 0.88 -6.14
CA GLY A 388 1.49 1.70 -5.46
C GLY A 388 0.96 2.85 -4.60
N ARG A 389 -0.36 3.02 -4.47
CA ARG A 389 -0.96 4.16 -3.72
C ARG A 389 -2.12 3.77 -2.81
N ALA A 390 -2.02 2.64 -2.12
CA ALA A 390 -3.12 2.16 -1.30
C ALA A 390 -2.88 2.28 0.21
N VAL A 391 -1.89 3.00 0.70
CA VAL A 391 -1.68 3.17 2.15
C VAL A 391 -2.92 3.79 2.78
N ALA A 392 -3.36 4.95 2.30
CA ALA A 392 -4.59 5.59 2.74
C ALA A 392 -5.81 4.72 2.44
N LEU A 393 -5.97 4.32 1.17
CA LEU A 393 -7.13 3.59 0.68
C LEU A 393 -7.35 2.26 1.40
N SER A 394 -6.30 1.58 1.88
CA SER A 394 -6.41 0.29 2.58
C SER A 394 -7.31 0.33 3.80
N ILE A 395 -7.37 1.46 4.52
CA ILE A 395 -8.20 1.60 5.71
C ILE A 395 -9.68 1.72 5.33
N SER A 396 -9.99 2.59 4.38
CA SER A 396 -11.35 2.74 3.87
C SER A 396 -11.86 1.47 3.17
N LEU A 397 -10.97 0.76 2.44
CA LEU A 397 -11.31 -0.55 1.85
C LEU A 397 -11.59 -1.62 2.90
N GLY A 398 -10.89 -1.62 4.02
CA GLY A 398 -11.19 -2.53 5.12
C GLY A 398 -12.62 -2.33 5.64
N ARG A 399 -13.08 -1.09 5.75
CA ARG A 399 -14.48 -0.75 6.09
C ARG A 399 -15.45 -1.27 5.02
N GLU A 400 -15.15 -1.05 3.73
CA GLU A 400 -16.00 -1.53 2.64
C GLU A 400 -16.10 -3.06 2.61
N LEU A 401 -14.98 -3.76 2.80
CA LEU A 401 -14.97 -5.22 2.89
C LEU A 401 -15.78 -5.74 4.09
N ALA A 402 -15.68 -5.09 5.25
CA ALA A 402 -16.50 -5.42 6.41
C ALA A 402 -18.00 -5.27 6.09
N ARG A 403 -18.41 -4.14 5.51
CA ARG A 403 -19.80 -3.90 5.07
C ARG A 403 -20.27 -4.94 4.07
N THR A 404 -19.41 -5.31 3.10
CA THR A 404 -19.76 -6.30 2.07
C THR A 404 -20.05 -7.67 2.68
N THR A 405 -19.26 -8.13 3.66
CA THR A 405 -19.52 -9.41 4.35
C THR A 405 -20.79 -9.39 5.21
N GLN A 406 -21.32 -8.21 5.53
CA GLN A 406 -22.56 -8.04 6.27
C GLN A 406 -23.78 -7.75 5.35
N GLY A 407 -23.64 -7.98 4.05
CA GLY A 407 -24.73 -7.90 3.09
C GLY A 407 -25.08 -6.45 2.66
N ALA A 408 -24.12 -5.53 2.75
CA ALA A 408 -24.32 -4.22 2.15
C ALA A 408 -24.68 -4.32 0.66
N ALA A 409 -25.66 -3.57 0.23
CA ALA A 409 -26.06 -3.55 -1.18
C ALA A 409 -24.88 -3.11 -2.06
N ILE A 410 -24.62 -3.87 -3.13
CA ILE A 410 -23.45 -3.67 -4.02
C ILE A 410 -23.44 -2.23 -4.59
N GLU A 411 -24.60 -1.67 -4.84
CA GLU A 411 -24.79 -0.32 -5.35
C GLU A 411 -24.34 0.76 -4.34
N THR A 412 -24.13 0.41 -3.09
CA THR A 412 -23.66 1.34 -2.04
C THR A 412 -22.17 1.26 -1.80
N LEU A 413 -21.47 0.27 -2.38
CA LEU A 413 -20.03 0.08 -2.19
C LEU A 413 -19.22 1.11 -2.98
N GLY A 414 -18.12 1.53 -2.43
CA GLY A 414 -17.16 2.41 -3.11
C GLY A 414 -16.44 1.74 -4.29
N LEU A 415 -16.42 0.41 -4.34
CA LEU A 415 -15.86 -0.35 -5.45
C LEU A 415 -16.87 -1.37 -5.96
N PRO A 416 -17.01 -1.53 -7.28
CA PRO A 416 -17.83 -2.58 -7.85
C PRO A 416 -17.20 -3.96 -7.58
N LEU A 417 -18.06 -4.95 -7.38
CA LEU A 417 -17.65 -6.34 -7.37
C LEU A 417 -17.36 -6.83 -8.79
N SER A 418 -16.38 -7.69 -8.92
CA SER A 418 -15.99 -8.31 -10.19
C SER A 418 -15.55 -9.76 -9.96
N GLU A 419 -15.38 -10.51 -11.04
CA GLU A 419 -14.79 -11.83 -11.00
C GLU A 419 -13.29 -11.77 -11.31
N PRO A 420 -12.47 -12.70 -10.77
CA PRO A 420 -11.06 -12.82 -11.13
C PRO A 420 -10.86 -12.98 -12.64
N ARG A 421 -9.86 -12.29 -13.20
CA ARG A 421 -9.48 -12.37 -14.62
C ARG A 421 -8.01 -12.72 -14.75
N PRO A 422 -7.65 -14.01 -14.55
CA PRO A 422 -6.25 -14.44 -14.57
C PRO A 422 -5.60 -14.13 -15.92
N GLN A 423 -4.38 -13.59 -15.87
CA GLN A 423 -3.62 -13.20 -17.04
C GLN A 423 -2.73 -14.36 -17.51
N PRO A 424 -2.90 -14.87 -18.75
CA PRO A 424 -2.15 -16.03 -19.23
C PRO A 424 -0.64 -15.80 -19.28
N PHE A 425 -0.21 -14.54 -19.46
CA PHE A 425 1.20 -14.16 -19.60
C PHE A 425 1.75 -13.38 -18.41
N GLN A 426 1.11 -13.45 -17.23
CA GLN A 426 1.51 -12.70 -16.04
C GLN A 426 2.99 -12.89 -15.68
N SER A 427 3.51 -14.10 -15.77
CA SER A 427 4.93 -14.40 -15.48
C SER A 427 5.90 -13.74 -16.49
N ILE A 428 5.49 -13.57 -17.73
CA ILE A 428 6.27 -12.87 -18.76
C ILE A 428 6.23 -11.37 -18.48
N VAL A 429 5.04 -10.81 -18.24
CA VAL A 429 4.86 -9.39 -17.92
C VAL A 429 5.69 -9.01 -16.69
N ARG A 430 5.67 -9.83 -15.64
CA ARG A 430 6.50 -9.65 -14.44
C ARG A 430 8.01 -9.54 -14.77
N LYS A 431 8.50 -10.34 -15.70
CA LYS A 431 9.92 -10.33 -16.12
C LYS A 431 10.26 -9.14 -17.02
N VAL A 432 9.32 -8.70 -17.85
CA VAL A 432 9.54 -7.65 -18.85
C VAL A 432 9.30 -6.23 -18.29
N ALA A 433 8.42 -6.09 -17.31
CA ALA A 433 8.07 -4.78 -16.71
C ALA A 433 9.28 -3.90 -16.32
N PRO A 434 10.38 -4.42 -15.76
CA PRO A 434 11.56 -3.61 -15.44
C PRO A 434 12.23 -2.94 -16.66
N PHE A 435 12.06 -3.50 -17.86
CA PHE A 435 12.67 -2.94 -19.09
C PHE A 435 11.92 -1.70 -19.62
N ALA A 436 10.75 -1.37 -19.09
CA ALA A 436 10.03 -0.14 -19.42
C ALA A 436 10.69 1.13 -18.85
N LEU A 437 11.50 1.01 -17.79
CA LEU A 437 12.10 2.15 -17.10
C LEU A 437 13.01 3.03 -17.97
N PRO A 438 13.93 2.49 -18.80
CA PRO A 438 14.72 3.31 -19.71
C PRO A 438 13.87 4.11 -20.70
N LEU A 439 12.76 3.50 -21.15
CA LEU A 439 11.80 4.20 -22.02
C LEU A 439 11.13 5.36 -21.28
N TYR A 440 10.67 5.14 -20.04
CA TYR A 440 10.05 6.16 -19.22
C TYR A 440 10.99 7.34 -18.97
N ARG A 441 12.25 7.10 -18.65
CA ARG A 441 13.28 8.14 -18.48
C ARG A 441 13.47 8.96 -19.76
N ARG A 442 13.49 8.32 -20.93
CA ARG A 442 13.58 8.99 -22.23
C ARG A 442 12.35 9.84 -22.55
N LEU A 443 11.17 9.36 -22.17
CA LEU A 443 9.92 10.10 -22.35
C LEU A 443 9.88 11.31 -21.43
N ASP A 444 10.25 11.18 -20.15
CA ASP A 444 10.33 12.30 -19.20
C ASP A 444 11.35 13.35 -19.64
N ALA A 445 12.51 12.94 -20.16
CA ALA A 445 13.53 13.85 -20.66
C ALA A 445 13.14 14.63 -21.93
N LYS A 446 12.10 14.21 -22.65
CA LYS A 446 11.56 14.89 -23.84
C LYS A 446 10.40 15.83 -23.50
N GLU A 447 9.89 15.79 -22.28
CA GLU A 447 8.81 16.68 -21.85
C GLU A 447 9.42 18.02 -21.42
N ILE A 448 9.42 18.98 -22.34
CA ILE A 448 9.88 20.37 -22.12
C ILE A 448 8.70 21.26 -21.74
#